data_88a695e03afd8a1137bd31cdd6604fed
#
_entry.id   88a695e03afd8a1137bd31cdd6604fed
#
_cell.length_a   1.000
_cell.length_b   1.000
_cell.length_c   1.000
_cell.angle_alpha   90.00
_cell.angle_beta   90.00
_cell.angle_gamma   90.00
#
_symmetry.space_group_name_H-M   'P 1'
#
loop_
_entity.id
_entity.type
_entity.pdbx_description
1 polymer ?
#
loop_
_entity_poly.entity_id
_entity_poly.type
_entity_poly.pdbx_seq_one_letter_code
_entity_poly.pdbx_strand_id
1 'polypeptide(L)'
;MEKVKNQSTRFYVTIQGVLGGLAGMIHGFAEISQGNRPTGGQWLVSVGAFTLIPNYLVTGIAAVLVGLCVLVWTLGFIQSKHGAAVFLILSTTLFLVGGGVMQVLFFLIAWGVATQIRQPLTWWRKTLSTVLCKQLAKGWRLNFAVGYFFFFVAIAIWLVLTPPGAEYKEPVSQYILWICLFISIVFQVLTIVSGFARDILRQAGEAV
;
A
#
# COMPACT_ATOMS: atom_id res chain seq x y z
N MET A 1 25.12 12.79 -2.44
CA MET A 1 23.87 11.99 -2.30
C MET A 1 24.27 10.54 -2.06
N GLU A 2 23.90 9.98 -0.92
CA GLU A 2 24.17 8.56 -0.63
C GLU A 2 23.39 7.68 -1.61
N LYS A 3 24.09 6.77 -2.28
CA LYS A 3 23.50 5.92 -3.34
C LYS A 3 22.42 5.02 -2.71
N VAL A 4 21.21 5.06 -3.20
CA VAL A 4 20.12 4.20 -2.72
C VAL A 4 20.54 2.74 -2.88
N LYS A 5 20.63 1.99 -1.76
CA LYS A 5 21.15 0.63 -1.76
C LYS A 5 20.15 -0.39 -2.32
N ASN A 6 18.86 -0.22 -2.02
CA ASN A 6 17.82 -1.23 -2.30
C ASN A 6 16.75 -0.67 -3.24
N GLN A 7 16.99 -0.77 -4.55
CA GLN A 7 16.13 -0.19 -5.58
C GLN A 7 14.81 -0.93 -5.74
N SER A 8 14.81 -2.27 -5.68
CA SER A 8 13.58 -3.07 -5.81
C SER A 8 12.68 -2.86 -4.61
N THR A 9 13.25 -2.81 -3.42
CA THR A 9 12.57 -2.46 -2.17
C THR A 9 11.96 -1.07 -2.24
N ARG A 10 12.73 -0.07 -2.67
CA ARG A 10 12.24 1.30 -2.86
C ARG A 10 11.08 1.35 -3.85
N PHE A 11 11.20 0.68 -5.00
CA PHE A 11 10.16 0.67 -6.03
C PHE A 11 8.84 0.12 -5.48
N TYR A 12 8.88 -1.01 -4.76
CA TYR A 12 7.70 -1.58 -4.12
C TYR A 12 7.02 -0.59 -3.18
N VAL A 13 7.78 0.01 -2.26
CA VAL A 13 7.25 1.00 -1.30
C VAL A 13 6.68 2.22 -2.02
N THR A 14 7.34 2.68 -3.09
CA THR A 14 6.87 3.82 -3.88
C THR A 14 5.50 3.52 -4.48
N ILE A 15 5.31 2.36 -5.09
CA ILE A 15 4.00 1.99 -5.66
C ILE A 15 2.92 1.88 -4.57
N GLN A 16 3.24 1.24 -3.44
CA GLN A 16 2.28 1.14 -2.33
C GLN A 16 1.88 2.51 -1.77
N GLY A 17 2.85 3.40 -1.59
CA GLY A 17 2.57 4.74 -1.09
C GLY A 17 1.78 5.60 -2.08
N VAL A 18 2.08 5.48 -3.39
CA VAL A 18 1.32 6.17 -4.44
C VAL A 18 -0.14 5.67 -4.46
N LEU A 19 -0.35 4.36 -4.49
CA LEU A 19 -1.69 3.78 -4.49
C LEU A 19 -2.46 4.14 -3.21
N GLY A 20 -1.81 4.06 -2.05
CA GLY A 20 -2.42 4.41 -0.78
C GLY A 20 -2.75 5.91 -0.68
N GLY A 21 -1.85 6.80 -1.13
CA GLY A 21 -2.10 8.23 -1.19
C GLY A 21 -3.28 8.59 -2.10
N LEU A 22 -3.33 8.01 -3.31
CA LEU A 22 -4.45 8.19 -4.25
C LEU A 22 -5.76 7.65 -3.68
N ALA A 23 -5.74 6.45 -3.09
CA ALA A 23 -6.93 5.89 -2.47
C ALA A 23 -7.43 6.75 -1.30
N GLY A 24 -6.52 7.29 -0.46
CA GLY A 24 -6.89 8.24 0.59
C GLY A 24 -7.53 9.52 0.04
N MET A 25 -7.02 10.06 -1.07
CA MET A 25 -7.64 11.21 -1.74
C MET A 25 -9.03 10.86 -2.28
N ILE A 26 -9.24 9.67 -2.86
CA ILE A 26 -10.55 9.20 -3.34
C ILE A 26 -11.54 9.13 -2.17
N HIS A 27 -11.14 8.57 -1.03
CA HIS A 27 -11.96 8.58 0.20
C HIS A 27 -12.30 10.01 0.63
N GLY A 28 -11.31 10.90 0.65
CA GLY A 28 -11.51 12.30 0.98
C GLY A 28 -12.53 13.00 0.06
N PHE A 29 -12.47 12.76 -1.26
CA PHE A 29 -13.47 13.30 -2.18
C PHE A 29 -14.87 12.71 -1.94
N ALA A 30 -14.98 11.43 -1.61
CA ALA A 30 -16.25 10.81 -1.24
C ALA A 30 -16.83 11.42 0.03
N GLU A 31 -16.00 11.79 1.01
CA GLU A 31 -16.41 12.51 2.22
C GLU A 31 -16.84 13.96 1.91
N ILE A 32 -16.07 14.70 1.12
CA ILE A 32 -16.40 16.05 0.68
C ILE A 32 -17.78 16.08 -0.01
N SER A 33 -18.10 15.05 -0.80
CA SER A 33 -19.39 14.95 -1.49
C SER A 33 -20.59 14.85 -0.54
N GLN A 34 -20.36 14.43 0.73
CA GLN A 34 -21.39 14.44 1.77
C GLN A 34 -21.74 15.85 2.28
N GLY A 35 -20.90 16.85 1.99
CA GLY A 35 -21.10 18.25 2.37
C GLY A 35 -20.76 18.56 3.83
N ASN A 36 -21.10 19.78 4.24
CA ASN A 36 -20.83 20.29 5.59
C ASN A 36 -21.84 19.71 6.61
N ARG A 37 -21.66 18.44 6.96
CA ARG A 37 -22.54 17.71 7.90
C ARG A 37 -21.72 16.98 8.97
N PRO A 38 -22.26 16.79 10.19
CA PRO A 38 -21.67 15.93 11.19
C PRO A 38 -21.51 14.48 10.66
N THR A 39 -20.44 13.79 11.03
CA THR A 39 -20.20 12.39 10.64
C THR A 39 -21.10 11.39 11.38
N GLY A 40 -21.76 11.79 12.45
CA GLY A 40 -22.57 10.89 13.30
C GLY A 40 -21.76 9.90 14.14
N GLY A 41 -20.44 9.88 14.00
CA GLY A 41 -19.51 8.99 14.71
C GLY A 41 -18.13 8.98 14.06
N GLN A 42 -17.22 8.19 14.63
CA GLN A 42 -15.85 8.06 14.13
C GLN A 42 -15.74 7.07 12.96
N TRP A 43 -16.64 6.09 12.90
CA TRP A 43 -16.68 5.09 11.83
C TRP A 43 -17.60 5.56 10.71
N LEU A 44 -17.02 5.87 9.57
CA LEU A 44 -17.74 6.31 8.36
C LEU A 44 -18.09 5.07 7.53
N VAL A 45 -19.10 4.32 7.97
CA VAL A 45 -19.49 3.04 7.35
C VAL A 45 -19.82 3.21 5.86
N SER A 46 -20.46 4.30 5.49
CA SER A 46 -20.86 4.60 4.10
C SER A 46 -19.69 4.73 3.13
N VAL A 47 -18.50 5.08 3.64
CA VAL A 47 -17.27 5.26 2.83
C VAL A 47 -16.14 4.33 3.27
N GLY A 48 -16.35 3.45 4.25
CA GLY A 48 -15.34 2.50 4.74
C GLY A 48 -14.10 3.18 5.34
N ALA A 49 -14.31 4.28 6.09
CA ALA A 49 -13.24 5.08 6.66
C ALA A 49 -13.39 5.26 8.18
N PHE A 50 -12.31 5.69 8.83
CA PHE A 50 -12.29 6.09 10.23
C PHE A 50 -11.77 7.52 10.33
N THR A 51 -12.41 8.36 11.15
CA THR A 51 -11.98 9.74 11.36
C THR A 51 -12.13 10.18 12.81
N LEU A 52 -11.21 11.03 13.27
CA LEU A 52 -11.35 11.77 14.53
C LEU A 52 -12.06 13.12 14.34
N ILE A 53 -12.29 13.55 13.09
CA ILE A 53 -12.89 14.85 12.75
C ILE A 53 -14.40 14.65 12.57
N PRO A 54 -15.26 15.24 13.41
CA PRO A 54 -16.70 14.97 13.41
C PRO A 54 -17.47 15.75 12.32
N ASN A 55 -16.87 15.98 11.14
CA ASN A 55 -17.47 16.71 10.03
C ASN A 55 -16.96 16.18 8.68
N TYR A 56 -17.87 15.78 7.80
CA TYR A 56 -17.54 15.17 6.49
C TYR A 56 -16.70 16.08 5.59
N LEU A 57 -17.05 17.37 5.48
CA LEU A 57 -16.30 18.31 4.63
C LEU A 57 -14.88 18.50 5.14
N VAL A 58 -14.72 18.68 6.45
CA VAL A 58 -13.41 18.96 7.07
C VAL A 58 -12.52 17.72 7.02
N THR A 59 -13.05 16.55 7.36
CA THR A 59 -12.29 15.28 7.31
C THR A 59 -11.89 14.96 5.87
N GLY A 60 -12.79 15.16 4.90
CA GLY A 60 -12.50 14.91 3.50
C GLY A 60 -11.40 15.82 2.94
N ILE A 61 -11.43 17.13 3.27
CA ILE A 61 -10.34 18.05 2.90
C ILE A 61 -9.03 17.62 3.54
N ALA A 62 -9.04 17.23 4.81
CA ALA A 62 -7.85 16.75 5.51
C ALA A 62 -7.31 15.47 4.86
N ALA A 63 -8.18 14.49 4.51
CA ALA A 63 -7.78 13.24 3.84
C ALA A 63 -7.16 13.51 2.46
N VAL A 64 -7.70 14.42 1.67
CA VAL A 64 -7.12 14.82 0.36
C VAL A 64 -5.73 15.43 0.55
N LEU A 65 -5.57 16.36 1.49
CA LEU A 65 -4.28 17.04 1.73
C LEU A 65 -3.23 16.06 2.27
N VAL A 66 -3.58 15.21 3.24
CA VAL A 66 -2.66 14.22 3.79
C VAL A 66 -2.33 13.15 2.75
N GLY A 67 -3.31 12.69 1.95
CA GLY A 67 -3.10 11.75 0.85
C GLY A 67 -2.11 12.31 -0.18
N LEU A 68 -2.23 13.60 -0.53
CA LEU A 68 -1.26 14.30 -1.38
C LEU A 68 0.13 14.35 -0.73
N CYS A 69 0.22 14.61 0.58
CA CYS A 69 1.50 14.58 1.30
C CYS A 69 2.13 13.18 1.27
N VAL A 70 1.34 12.09 1.46
CA VAL A 70 1.82 10.71 1.32
C VAL A 70 2.40 10.48 -0.07
N LEU A 71 1.70 10.91 -1.12
CA LEU A 71 2.11 10.75 -2.50
C LEU A 71 3.43 11.48 -2.77
N VAL A 72 3.51 12.77 -2.45
CA VAL A 72 4.72 13.60 -2.64
C VAL A 72 5.90 13.03 -1.85
N TRP A 73 5.67 12.64 -0.58
CA TRP A 73 6.72 12.07 0.26
C TRP A 73 7.27 10.77 -0.32
N THR A 74 6.37 9.90 -0.76
CA THR A 74 6.76 8.59 -1.28
C THR A 74 7.53 8.68 -2.58
N LEU A 75 7.14 9.57 -3.48
CA LEU A 75 7.83 9.80 -4.75
C LEU A 75 9.20 10.46 -4.56
N GLY A 76 9.29 11.47 -3.71
CA GLY A 76 10.49 12.31 -3.59
C GLY A 76 11.43 11.92 -2.46
N PHE A 77 10.89 11.51 -1.30
CA PHE A 77 11.64 11.53 -0.04
C PHE A 77 11.69 10.19 0.71
N ILE A 78 11.03 9.13 0.24
CA ILE A 78 10.99 7.83 0.93
C ILE A 78 12.38 7.23 1.19
N GLN A 79 13.36 7.56 0.36
CA GLN A 79 14.75 7.13 0.47
C GLN A 79 15.60 7.96 1.44
N SER A 80 15.05 9.03 2.04
CA SER A 80 15.74 9.88 2.99
C SER A 80 16.05 9.15 4.31
N LYS A 81 16.91 9.73 5.16
CA LYS A 81 17.27 9.15 6.47
C LYS A 81 16.05 8.84 7.34
N HIS A 82 15.05 9.68 7.30
CA HIS A 82 13.80 9.55 8.07
C HIS A 82 12.60 9.13 7.18
N GLY A 83 12.88 8.66 5.94
CA GLY A 83 11.85 8.34 4.95
C GLY A 83 10.75 7.41 5.45
N ALA A 84 11.13 6.29 6.07
CA ALA A 84 10.18 5.33 6.62
C ALA A 84 9.39 5.88 7.82
N ALA A 85 10.03 6.65 8.71
CA ALA A 85 9.36 7.22 9.88
C ALA A 85 8.29 8.25 9.49
N VAL A 86 8.63 9.17 8.58
CA VAL A 86 7.66 10.16 8.10
C VAL A 86 6.54 9.48 7.30
N PHE A 87 6.86 8.45 6.50
CA PHE A 87 5.85 7.67 5.81
C PHE A 87 4.85 7.03 6.78
N LEU A 88 5.32 6.46 7.91
CA LEU A 88 4.45 5.92 8.95
C LEU A 88 3.54 7.01 9.55
N ILE A 89 4.12 8.16 9.90
CA ILE A 89 3.37 9.29 10.48
C ILE A 89 2.28 9.75 9.51
N LEU A 90 2.62 10.00 8.25
CA LEU A 90 1.66 10.43 7.22
C LEU A 90 0.57 9.38 6.99
N SER A 91 0.92 8.09 6.92
CA SER A 91 -0.03 7.00 6.73
C SER A 91 -0.98 6.85 7.91
N THR A 92 -0.47 6.99 9.14
CA THR A 92 -1.28 6.98 10.36
C THR A 92 -2.20 8.20 10.41
N THR A 93 -1.68 9.38 10.06
CA THR A 93 -2.51 10.60 9.98
C THR A 93 -3.61 10.44 8.94
N LEU A 94 -3.30 9.89 7.76
CA LEU A 94 -4.28 9.63 6.71
C LEU A 94 -5.42 8.74 7.20
N PHE A 95 -5.09 7.67 7.93
CA PHE A 95 -6.09 6.80 8.56
C PHE A 95 -6.99 7.59 9.53
N LEU A 96 -6.40 8.44 10.39
CA LEU A 96 -7.12 9.19 11.43
C LEU A 96 -8.01 10.32 10.88
N VAL A 97 -7.82 10.70 9.62
CA VAL A 97 -8.59 11.78 8.97
C VAL A 97 -9.48 11.27 7.82
N GLY A 98 -9.83 9.98 7.79
CA GLY A 98 -10.79 9.49 6.81
C GLY A 98 -10.20 8.80 5.58
N GLY A 99 -8.91 8.49 5.57
CA GLY A 99 -8.20 7.94 4.40
C GLY A 99 -8.51 6.50 4.03
N GLY A 100 -9.48 5.84 4.69
CA GLY A 100 -9.88 4.46 4.44
C GLY A 100 -9.20 3.44 5.36
N VAL A 101 -9.98 2.44 5.84
CA VAL A 101 -9.51 1.44 6.83
C VAL A 101 -8.66 0.34 6.18
N MET A 102 -9.04 -0.12 4.99
CA MET A 102 -8.34 -1.22 4.31
C MET A 102 -6.88 -0.90 3.98
N GLN A 103 -6.54 0.38 3.84
CA GLN A 103 -5.19 0.83 3.52
C GLN A 103 -4.20 0.62 4.67
N VAL A 104 -4.67 0.52 5.93
CA VAL A 104 -3.81 0.44 7.13
C VAL A 104 -2.85 -0.76 7.04
N LEU A 105 -3.36 -1.94 6.67
CA LEU A 105 -2.54 -3.15 6.54
C LEU A 105 -1.46 -2.98 5.45
N PHE A 106 -1.82 -2.41 4.31
CA PHE A 106 -0.87 -2.16 3.22
C PHE A 106 0.19 -1.14 3.62
N PHE A 107 -0.20 -0.09 4.35
CA PHE A 107 0.75 0.90 4.84
C PHE A 107 1.70 0.35 5.90
N LEU A 108 1.23 -0.50 6.80
CA LEU A 108 2.10 -1.14 7.80
C LEU A 108 3.13 -2.07 7.14
N ILE A 109 2.70 -2.87 6.16
CA ILE A 109 3.62 -3.72 5.38
C ILE A 109 4.61 -2.84 4.61
N ALA A 110 4.13 -1.82 3.90
CA ALA A 110 4.98 -0.90 3.13
C ALA A 110 5.97 -0.14 4.04
N TRP A 111 5.56 0.27 5.23
CA TRP A 111 6.44 0.87 6.23
C TRP A 111 7.54 -0.11 6.67
N GLY A 112 7.17 -1.35 7.05
CA GLY A 112 8.16 -2.38 7.40
C GLY A 112 9.18 -2.61 6.30
N VAL A 113 8.73 -2.65 5.03
CA VAL A 113 9.61 -2.76 3.86
C VAL A 113 10.43 -1.47 3.66
N ALA A 114 9.86 -0.28 3.91
CA ALA A 114 10.55 1.00 3.78
C ALA A 114 11.76 1.13 4.72
N THR A 115 11.68 0.54 5.92
CA THR A 115 12.82 0.50 6.84
C THR A 115 14.04 -0.20 6.26
N GLN A 116 13.84 -1.09 5.27
CA GLN A 116 14.89 -1.88 4.63
C GLN A 116 15.55 -1.17 3.42
N ILE A 117 15.01 -0.02 2.95
CA ILE A 117 15.52 0.67 1.75
C ILE A 117 17.02 1.01 1.86
N ARG A 118 17.48 1.36 3.05
CA ARG A 118 18.87 1.78 3.33
C ARG A 118 19.69 0.74 4.10
N GLN A 119 19.13 -0.44 4.35
CA GLN A 119 19.79 -1.47 5.15
C GLN A 119 20.55 -2.47 4.28
N PRO A 120 21.64 -3.08 4.79
CA PRO A 120 22.43 -4.06 4.05
C PRO A 120 21.75 -5.43 3.88
N LEU A 121 20.52 -5.59 4.34
CA LEU A 121 19.73 -6.84 4.28
C LEU A 121 20.47 -8.06 4.86
N THR A 122 21.23 -7.87 5.94
CA THR A 122 22.12 -8.92 6.50
C THR A 122 21.37 -10.17 6.95
N TRP A 123 20.20 -10.01 7.56
CA TRP A 123 19.37 -11.14 7.98
C TRP A 123 18.89 -11.95 6.76
N TRP A 124 18.37 -11.29 5.73
CA TRP A 124 17.91 -11.92 4.49
C TRP A 124 19.07 -12.63 3.76
N ARG A 125 20.24 -12.02 3.77
CA ARG A 125 21.46 -12.60 3.17
C ARG A 125 21.94 -13.86 3.88
N LYS A 126 21.70 -13.99 5.18
CA LYS A 126 22.00 -15.21 5.95
C LYS A 126 20.96 -16.30 5.74
N THR A 127 19.69 -15.92 5.55
CA THR A 127 18.56 -16.85 5.44
C THR A 127 18.39 -17.41 4.04
N LEU A 128 18.64 -16.59 3.01
CA LEU A 128 18.47 -16.98 1.60
C LEU A 128 19.80 -17.49 1.04
N SER A 129 19.82 -18.74 0.57
CA SER A 129 20.98 -19.27 -0.17
C SER A 129 21.17 -18.52 -1.50
N THR A 130 22.38 -18.46 -2.04
CA THR A 130 22.68 -17.79 -3.30
C THR A 130 21.84 -18.33 -4.46
N VAL A 131 21.59 -19.64 -4.49
CA VAL A 131 20.76 -20.28 -5.53
C VAL A 131 19.31 -19.77 -5.44
N LEU A 132 18.75 -19.75 -4.22
CA LEU A 132 17.40 -19.28 -3.98
C LEU A 132 17.27 -17.78 -4.29
N CYS A 133 18.26 -16.96 -3.94
CA CYS A 133 18.28 -15.53 -4.32
C CYS A 133 18.20 -15.35 -5.84
N LYS A 134 18.94 -16.14 -6.62
CA LYS A 134 18.93 -16.05 -8.09
C LYS A 134 17.58 -16.45 -8.68
N GLN A 135 16.93 -17.48 -8.13
CA GLN A 135 15.61 -17.92 -8.58
C GLN A 135 14.53 -16.88 -8.24
N LEU A 136 14.50 -16.40 -7.00
CA LEU A 136 13.54 -15.38 -6.55
C LEU A 136 13.70 -14.07 -7.32
N ALA A 137 14.94 -13.60 -7.51
CA ALA A 137 15.21 -12.34 -8.21
C ALA A 137 14.70 -12.34 -9.66
N LYS A 138 14.78 -13.49 -10.36
CA LYS A 138 14.22 -13.65 -11.72
C LYS A 138 12.70 -13.49 -11.73
N GLY A 139 12.02 -14.02 -10.71
CA GLY A 139 10.55 -13.95 -10.58
C GLY A 139 10.01 -12.60 -10.13
N TRP A 140 10.83 -11.65 -9.70
CA TRP A 140 10.39 -10.41 -9.06
C TRP A 140 9.36 -9.62 -9.88
N ARG A 141 9.59 -9.41 -11.19
CA ARG A 141 8.68 -8.66 -12.06
C ARG A 141 7.34 -9.38 -12.25
N LEU A 142 7.38 -10.70 -12.38
CA LEU A 142 6.18 -11.52 -12.53
C LEU A 142 5.35 -11.50 -11.24
N ASN A 143 6.00 -11.72 -10.09
CA ASN A 143 5.33 -11.68 -8.79
C ASN A 143 4.65 -10.33 -8.56
N PHE A 144 5.36 -9.23 -8.88
CA PHE A 144 4.81 -7.88 -8.81
C PHE A 144 3.58 -7.74 -9.72
N ALA A 145 3.70 -8.10 -11.00
CA ALA A 145 2.61 -7.95 -11.96
C ALA A 145 1.38 -8.79 -11.58
N VAL A 146 1.57 -10.04 -11.18
CA VAL A 146 0.47 -10.93 -10.75
C VAL A 146 -0.19 -10.41 -9.48
N GLY A 147 0.61 -10.00 -8.47
CA GLY A 147 0.07 -9.46 -7.22
C GLY A 147 -0.83 -8.24 -7.43
N TYR A 148 -0.39 -7.28 -8.23
CA TYR A 148 -1.20 -6.09 -8.53
C TYR A 148 -2.35 -6.36 -9.50
N PHE A 149 -2.19 -7.27 -10.45
CA PHE A 149 -3.28 -7.68 -11.34
C PHE A 149 -4.46 -8.22 -10.50
N PHE A 150 -4.23 -9.19 -9.62
CA PHE A 150 -5.28 -9.74 -8.78
C PHE A 150 -5.81 -8.73 -7.76
N PHE A 151 -5.00 -7.78 -7.29
CA PHE A 151 -5.45 -6.68 -6.47
C PHE A 151 -6.46 -5.80 -7.18
N PHE A 152 -6.16 -5.37 -8.41
CA PHE A 152 -7.09 -4.55 -9.19
C PHE A 152 -8.32 -5.31 -9.65
N VAL A 153 -8.20 -6.61 -9.97
CA VAL A 153 -9.35 -7.47 -10.25
C VAL A 153 -10.27 -7.55 -9.01
N ALA A 154 -9.70 -7.72 -7.82
CA ALA A 154 -10.48 -7.73 -6.58
C ALA A 154 -11.20 -6.40 -6.33
N ILE A 155 -10.53 -5.26 -6.56
CA ILE A 155 -11.17 -3.93 -6.47
C ILE A 155 -12.29 -3.80 -7.50
N ALA A 156 -12.09 -4.21 -8.75
CA ALA A 156 -13.11 -4.14 -9.80
C ALA A 156 -14.34 -5.00 -9.44
N ILE A 157 -14.11 -6.22 -8.97
CA ILE A 157 -15.19 -7.10 -8.48
C ILE A 157 -15.94 -6.44 -7.32
N TRP A 158 -15.20 -5.90 -6.33
CA TRP A 158 -15.81 -5.23 -5.20
C TRP A 158 -16.68 -4.04 -5.63
N LEU A 159 -16.20 -3.18 -6.52
CA LEU A 159 -16.95 -2.03 -7.03
C LEU A 159 -18.22 -2.43 -7.80
N VAL A 160 -18.17 -3.54 -8.54
CA VAL A 160 -19.33 -4.06 -9.29
C VAL A 160 -20.36 -4.70 -8.36
N LEU A 161 -19.91 -5.40 -7.31
CA LEU A 161 -20.77 -6.16 -6.42
C LEU A 161 -21.36 -5.35 -5.26
N THR A 162 -20.74 -4.21 -4.95
CA THR A 162 -21.17 -3.31 -3.87
C THR A 162 -21.52 -1.90 -4.40
N PRO A 163 -22.38 -1.77 -5.42
CA PRO A 163 -22.87 -0.46 -5.79
C PRO A 163 -23.64 0.16 -4.62
N PRO A 164 -23.59 1.49 -4.46
CA PRO A 164 -24.29 2.17 -3.39
C PRO A 164 -25.76 1.75 -3.31
N GLY A 165 -26.22 1.24 -2.17
CA GLY A 165 -27.60 0.78 -1.95
C GLY A 165 -27.92 -0.65 -2.36
N ALA A 166 -26.97 -1.43 -2.86
CA ALA A 166 -27.22 -2.85 -3.13
C ALA A 166 -27.06 -3.72 -1.88
N GLU A 167 -28.04 -4.58 -1.64
CA GLU A 167 -27.85 -5.72 -0.72
C GLU A 167 -26.93 -6.75 -1.37
N TYR A 168 -25.98 -7.24 -0.60
CA TYR A 168 -25.01 -8.27 -1.01
C TYR A 168 -25.75 -9.59 -1.30
N LYS A 169 -26.00 -9.92 -2.58
CA LYS A 169 -26.90 -11.04 -2.93
C LYS A 169 -26.24 -12.30 -3.51
N GLU A 170 -24.97 -12.22 -3.95
CA GLU A 170 -24.37 -13.35 -4.68
C GLU A 170 -23.16 -13.96 -3.94
N PRO A 171 -23.33 -15.13 -3.26
CA PRO A 171 -22.23 -15.76 -2.51
C PRO A 171 -21.04 -16.17 -3.40
N VAL A 172 -21.28 -16.57 -4.66
CA VAL A 172 -20.20 -17.01 -5.58
C VAL A 172 -19.22 -15.87 -5.87
N SER A 173 -19.70 -14.67 -6.05
CA SER A 173 -18.88 -13.50 -6.34
C SER A 173 -18.01 -13.08 -5.13
N GLN A 174 -18.50 -13.29 -3.91
CA GLN A 174 -17.70 -13.12 -2.69
C GLN A 174 -16.53 -14.09 -2.64
N TYR A 175 -16.73 -15.36 -2.96
CA TYR A 175 -15.65 -16.34 -3.01
C TYR A 175 -14.58 -15.94 -4.03
N ILE A 176 -14.98 -15.49 -5.22
CA ILE A 176 -14.04 -15.02 -6.25
C ILE A 176 -13.24 -13.81 -5.73
N LEU A 177 -13.88 -12.84 -5.09
CA LEU A 177 -13.23 -11.69 -4.46
C LEU A 177 -12.16 -12.14 -3.44
N TRP A 178 -12.52 -13.03 -2.52
CA TRP A 178 -11.60 -13.52 -1.50
C TRP A 178 -10.44 -14.31 -2.10
N ILE A 179 -10.68 -15.12 -3.14
CA ILE A 179 -9.63 -15.83 -3.86
C ILE A 179 -8.67 -14.84 -4.52
N CYS A 180 -9.17 -13.81 -5.20
CA CYS A 180 -8.34 -12.76 -5.81
C CYS A 180 -7.51 -12.01 -4.77
N LEU A 181 -8.11 -11.64 -3.63
CA LEU A 181 -7.38 -11.00 -2.53
C LEU A 181 -6.31 -11.92 -1.94
N PHE A 182 -6.61 -13.19 -1.73
CA PHE A 182 -5.64 -14.16 -1.23
C PHE A 182 -4.46 -14.32 -2.18
N ILE A 183 -4.72 -14.50 -3.48
CA ILE A 183 -3.66 -14.58 -4.51
C ILE A 183 -2.84 -13.29 -4.50
N SER A 184 -3.49 -12.12 -4.45
CA SER A 184 -2.81 -10.83 -4.39
C SER A 184 -1.87 -10.76 -3.17
N ILE A 185 -2.33 -11.11 -1.98
CA ILE A 185 -1.51 -11.08 -0.75
C ILE A 185 -0.31 -12.00 -0.88
N VAL A 186 -0.50 -13.25 -1.35
CA VAL A 186 0.61 -14.21 -1.55
C VAL A 186 1.65 -13.64 -2.50
N PHE A 187 1.24 -13.09 -3.63
CA PHE A 187 2.16 -12.52 -4.61
C PHE A 187 2.77 -11.19 -4.15
N GLN A 188 2.11 -10.41 -3.29
CA GLN A 188 2.71 -9.24 -2.63
C GLN A 188 3.86 -9.67 -1.71
N VAL A 189 3.67 -10.72 -0.90
CA VAL A 189 4.73 -11.28 -0.04
C VAL A 189 5.89 -11.80 -0.90
N LEU A 190 5.59 -12.56 -1.96
CA LEU A 190 6.62 -13.04 -2.91
C LEU A 190 7.35 -11.88 -3.59
N THR A 191 6.66 -10.78 -3.91
CA THR A 191 7.27 -9.56 -4.47
C THR A 191 8.26 -8.94 -3.51
N ILE A 192 7.92 -8.84 -2.22
CA ILE A 192 8.81 -8.29 -1.19
C ILE A 192 10.07 -9.16 -1.06
N VAL A 193 9.89 -10.47 -0.88
CA VAL A 193 11.01 -11.40 -0.69
C VAL A 193 11.90 -11.46 -1.93
N SER A 194 11.32 -11.53 -3.13
CA SER A 194 12.07 -11.52 -4.39
C SER A 194 12.73 -10.16 -4.66
N GLY A 195 12.13 -9.06 -4.20
CA GLY A 195 12.74 -7.73 -4.22
C GLY A 195 13.99 -7.66 -3.34
N PHE A 196 13.94 -8.20 -2.12
CA PHE A 196 15.11 -8.30 -1.25
C PHE A 196 16.20 -9.18 -1.86
N ALA A 197 15.84 -10.34 -2.42
CA ALA A 197 16.78 -11.22 -3.11
C ALA A 197 17.50 -10.49 -4.26
N ARG A 198 16.75 -9.74 -5.06
CA ARG A 198 17.29 -8.93 -6.16
C ARG A 198 18.23 -7.83 -5.68
N ASP A 199 17.87 -7.13 -4.59
CA ASP A 199 18.70 -6.07 -4.02
C ASP A 199 19.98 -6.65 -3.39
N ILE A 200 19.93 -7.86 -2.79
CA ILE A 200 21.11 -8.59 -2.28
C ILE A 200 22.09 -8.89 -3.41
N LEU A 201 21.62 -9.44 -4.54
CA LEU A 201 22.49 -9.73 -5.70
C LEU A 201 23.13 -8.48 -6.27
N ARG A 202 22.35 -7.38 -6.40
CA ARG A 202 22.88 -6.09 -6.84
C ARG A 202 23.94 -5.52 -5.91
N GLN A 203 23.77 -5.68 -4.59
CA GLN A 203 24.79 -5.26 -3.62
C GLN A 203 26.06 -6.11 -3.72
N ALA A 204 25.98 -7.36 -4.22
CA ALA A 204 27.11 -8.24 -4.50
C ALA A 204 27.76 -7.97 -5.87
N GLY A 205 27.21 -7.03 -6.68
CA GLY A 205 27.72 -6.72 -8.03
C GLY A 205 27.25 -7.68 -9.11
N GLU A 206 26.29 -8.58 -8.81
CA GLU A 206 25.73 -9.49 -9.81
C GLU A 206 24.69 -8.78 -10.68
N ALA A 207 24.73 -9.04 -12.01
CA ALA A 207 23.71 -8.57 -12.95
C ALA A 207 22.38 -9.33 -12.73
N VAL A 208 21.23 -8.57 -12.56
CA VAL A 208 19.91 -9.14 -12.27
C VAL A 208 18.81 -8.45 -13.08
#